data_f8a8e98d506ef9e5b5ba403f81f19401
#
_entry.id   f8a8e98d506ef9e5b5ba403f81f19401
#
_cell.length_a   1.000
_cell.length_b   1.000
_cell.length_c   1.000
_cell.angle_alpha   90.00
_cell.angle_beta   90.00
_cell.angle_gamma   90.00
#
_symmetry.space_group_name_H-M   'P 1'
#
loop_
_entity.id
_entity.type
_entity.pdbx_description
1 polymer ?
#
loop_
_entity_poly.entity_id
_entity_poly.type
_entity_poly.pdbx_seq_one_letter_code
_entity_poly.pdbx_strand_id
1 'polypeptide(L)'
;MFTRSITALAILAALSMPAFARDEIAGPVSAEILRVIDGDTLLVAARPWPQQTVEVYVRIRGIDTPEMHSKCAAVRRAGIDARQVLEELTDNSPQVQLTRISGDKYFGRILADVTLSDGRNPAQYMLGEGIAVAYDGGRKPKTPCSDHD
;
A
#
# COMPACT_ATOMS: atom_id res chain seq x y z
N MET A 1 5.99 69.94 -26.76
CA MET A 1 6.48 68.56 -26.90
C MET A 1 5.92 67.72 -25.79
N PHE A 2 4.88 66.94 -26.06
CA PHE A 2 4.25 66.07 -25.03
C PHE A 2 4.76 64.67 -25.24
N THR A 3 5.62 64.17 -24.34
CA THR A 3 6.07 62.77 -24.29
C THR A 3 5.02 61.91 -23.59
N ARG A 4 4.33 61.07 -24.35
CA ARG A 4 3.38 60.04 -23.82
C ARG A 4 4.19 58.83 -23.38
N SER A 5 4.30 58.63 -22.04
CA SER A 5 4.80 57.37 -21.46
C SER A 5 3.74 56.31 -21.60
N ILE A 6 4.03 55.27 -22.35
CA ILE A 6 3.19 54.09 -22.47
C ILE A 6 3.69 53.10 -21.40
N THR A 7 2.92 52.96 -20.33
CA THR A 7 3.16 51.94 -19.30
C THR A 7 2.62 50.62 -19.81
N ALA A 8 3.48 49.69 -20.17
CA ALA A 8 3.13 48.35 -20.56
C ALA A 8 2.79 47.52 -19.27
N LEU A 9 1.50 47.21 -19.11
CA LEU A 9 1.01 46.34 -18.04
C LEU A 9 1.22 44.88 -18.50
N ALA A 10 2.27 44.24 -17.95
CA ALA A 10 2.52 42.82 -18.18
C ALA A 10 1.53 41.99 -17.31
N ILE A 11 0.54 41.39 -17.93
CA ILE A 11 -0.38 40.43 -17.30
C ILE A 11 0.33 39.10 -17.19
N LEU A 12 0.78 38.75 -15.98
CA LEU A 12 1.34 37.45 -15.65
C LEU A 12 0.18 36.44 -15.55
N ALA A 13 -0.12 35.74 -16.62
CA ALA A 13 -1.08 34.64 -16.61
C ALA A 13 -0.47 33.46 -15.83
N ALA A 14 -0.87 33.33 -14.55
CA ALA A 14 -0.54 32.13 -13.78
C ALA A 14 -1.27 30.93 -14.40
N LEU A 15 -0.53 30.07 -15.08
CA LEU A 15 -1.00 28.74 -15.52
C LEU A 15 -1.23 27.89 -14.26
N SER A 16 -2.47 27.91 -13.76
CA SER A 16 -2.93 26.93 -12.78
C SER A 16 -3.02 25.57 -13.48
N MET A 17 -1.98 24.75 -13.33
CA MET A 17 -2.08 23.34 -13.73
C MET A 17 -3.12 22.67 -12.81
N PRO A 18 -4.12 21.96 -13.36
CA PRO A 18 -5.01 21.15 -12.53
C PRO A 18 -4.15 20.10 -11.82
N ALA A 19 -4.07 20.19 -10.50
CA ALA A 19 -3.56 19.09 -9.69
C ALA A 19 -4.57 17.94 -9.87
N PHE A 20 -4.20 16.90 -10.60
CA PHE A 20 -4.96 15.66 -10.59
C PHE A 20 -4.90 15.15 -9.15
N ALA A 21 -5.96 15.38 -8.40
CA ALA A 21 -6.16 14.76 -7.10
C ALA A 21 -6.13 13.24 -7.36
N ARG A 22 -5.16 12.55 -6.77
CA ARG A 22 -5.22 11.08 -6.73
C ARG A 22 -6.47 10.73 -5.94
N ASP A 23 -7.28 9.79 -6.44
CA ASP A 23 -8.41 9.24 -5.71
C ASP A 23 -7.87 8.46 -4.50
N GLU A 24 -7.52 9.17 -3.46
CA GLU A 24 -6.97 8.64 -2.22
C GLU A 24 -7.84 9.09 -1.04
N ILE A 25 -8.24 8.12 -0.22
CA ILE A 25 -8.90 8.36 1.06
C ILE A 25 -7.81 8.41 2.13
N ALA A 26 -7.66 9.54 2.80
CA ALA A 26 -6.64 9.70 3.84
C ALA A 26 -6.81 8.69 4.98
N GLY A 27 -8.04 8.41 5.36
CA GLY A 27 -8.36 7.58 6.53
C GLY A 27 -8.29 8.36 7.84
N PRO A 28 -8.22 7.68 9.00
CA PRO A 28 -8.21 6.24 9.14
C PRO A 28 -9.56 5.58 8.86
N VAL A 29 -9.56 4.44 8.20
CA VAL A 29 -10.72 3.57 8.05
C VAL A 29 -10.51 2.32 8.90
N SER A 30 -11.42 2.06 9.83
CA SER A 30 -11.37 0.86 10.65
C SER A 30 -11.72 -0.37 9.81
N ALA A 31 -10.98 -1.44 10.00
CA ALA A 31 -11.21 -2.70 9.33
C ALA A 31 -10.93 -3.89 10.26
N GLU A 32 -11.57 -5.01 9.98
CA GLU A 32 -11.32 -6.30 10.62
C GLU A 32 -10.64 -7.23 9.63
N ILE A 33 -9.53 -7.85 10.02
CA ILE A 33 -8.85 -8.84 9.19
C ILE A 33 -9.67 -10.13 9.20
N LEU A 34 -10.11 -10.54 8.03
CA LEU A 34 -10.83 -11.80 7.83
C LEU A 34 -9.85 -12.93 7.50
N ARG A 35 -8.79 -12.62 6.77
CA ARG A 35 -7.79 -13.60 6.35
C ARG A 35 -6.51 -12.93 5.86
N VAL A 36 -5.37 -13.54 6.16
CA VAL A 36 -4.10 -13.25 5.51
C VAL A 36 -4.02 -14.06 4.21
N ILE A 37 -3.81 -13.39 3.09
CA ILE A 37 -3.77 -14.03 1.76
C ILE A 37 -2.36 -14.49 1.45
N ASP A 38 -1.42 -13.56 1.57
CA ASP A 38 0.03 -13.77 1.40
C ASP A 38 0.81 -12.80 2.30
N GLY A 39 2.13 -12.72 2.14
CA GLY A 39 2.97 -11.90 3.03
C GLY A 39 2.72 -10.40 2.97
N ASP A 40 1.97 -9.90 2.00
CA ASP A 40 1.70 -8.46 1.82
C ASP A 40 0.26 -8.13 1.42
N THR A 41 -0.65 -9.11 1.54
CA THR A 41 -2.06 -8.94 1.15
C THR A 41 -3.00 -9.53 2.20
N LEU A 42 -3.94 -8.72 2.65
CA LEU A 42 -5.00 -9.08 3.60
C LEU A 42 -6.36 -9.05 2.92
N LEU A 43 -7.29 -9.92 3.34
CA LEU A 43 -8.72 -9.75 3.12
C LEU A 43 -9.30 -9.13 4.39
N VAL A 44 -10.01 -8.01 4.26
CA VAL A 44 -10.57 -7.29 5.40
C VAL A 44 -12.03 -6.95 5.18
N ALA A 45 -12.76 -6.79 6.29
CA ALA A 45 -14.07 -6.16 6.35
C ALA A 45 -13.88 -4.70 6.80
N ALA A 46 -13.83 -3.78 5.86
CA ALA A 46 -13.61 -2.36 6.12
C ALA A 46 -14.94 -1.62 6.36
N ARG A 47 -14.92 -0.63 7.25
CA ARG A 47 -16.06 0.24 7.59
C ARG A 47 -15.73 1.68 7.22
N PRO A 48 -15.85 2.06 5.93
CA PRO A 48 -15.49 3.40 5.46
C PRO A 48 -16.44 4.49 5.97
N TRP A 49 -17.70 4.13 6.29
CA TRP A 49 -18.72 5.00 6.89
C TRP A 49 -19.71 4.19 7.73
N PRO A 50 -20.55 4.86 8.58
CA PRO A 50 -21.48 4.17 9.46
C PRO A 50 -22.45 3.25 8.70
N GLN A 51 -22.71 2.08 9.29
CA GLN A 51 -23.65 1.06 8.79
C GLN A 51 -23.29 0.41 7.44
N GLN A 52 -22.07 0.63 6.96
CA GLN A 52 -21.57 -0.02 5.75
C GLN A 52 -20.31 -0.81 6.05
N THR A 53 -20.29 -2.05 5.60
CA THR A 53 -19.12 -2.92 5.65
C THR A 53 -18.79 -3.39 4.22
N VAL A 54 -17.55 -3.28 3.85
CA VAL A 54 -17.04 -3.68 2.53
C VAL A 54 -15.94 -4.70 2.71
N GLU A 55 -16.12 -5.89 2.15
CA GLU A 55 -15.01 -6.85 2.04
C GLU A 55 -14.12 -6.48 0.87
N VAL A 56 -12.84 -6.32 1.13
CA VAL A 56 -11.89 -5.88 0.12
C VAL A 56 -10.51 -6.46 0.40
N TYR A 57 -9.77 -6.76 -0.67
CA TYR A 57 -8.36 -7.10 -0.56
C TYR A 57 -7.53 -5.84 -0.35
N VAL A 58 -6.64 -5.87 0.63
CA VAL A 58 -5.71 -4.78 0.96
C VAL A 58 -4.30 -5.23 0.65
N ARG A 59 -3.70 -4.64 -0.35
CA ARG A 59 -2.25 -4.73 -0.59
C ARG A 59 -1.56 -3.76 0.35
N ILE A 60 -0.71 -4.26 1.22
CA ILE A 60 0.04 -3.43 2.17
C ILE A 60 1.04 -2.57 1.39
N ARG A 61 0.93 -1.25 1.58
CA ARG A 61 1.76 -0.28 0.87
C ARG A 61 3.23 -0.37 1.30
N GLY A 62 4.12 -0.16 0.35
CA GLY A 62 5.55 0.03 0.60
C GLY A 62 6.37 -1.23 0.65
N ILE A 63 5.75 -2.41 0.58
CA ILE A 63 6.45 -3.69 0.63
C ILE A 63 6.10 -4.62 -0.52
N ASP A 64 7.01 -5.54 -0.80
CA ASP A 64 6.80 -6.71 -1.63
C ASP A 64 7.42 -7.93 -0.95
N THR A 65 6.69 -9.04 -0.95
CA THR A 65 7.13 -10.30 -0.37
C THR A 65 7.34 -11.35 -1.46
N PRO A 66 8.15 -12.40 -1.20
CA PRO A 66 8.34 -13.48 -2.14
C PRO A 66 7.02 -14.17 -2.52
N GLU A 67 6.94 -14.62 -3.76
CA GLU A 67 5.73 -15.26 -4.31
C GLU A 67 5.54 -16.68 -3.79
N MET A 68 4.43 -16.96 -3.10
CA MET A 68 4.09 -18.29 -2.57
C MET A 68 3.86 -19.34 -3.64
N HIS A 69 3.53 -18.93 -4.87
CA HIS A 69 3.29 -19.82 -6.01
C HIS A 69 4.46 -19.86 -7.00
N SER A 70 5.64 -19.40 -6.57
CA SER A 70 6.85 -19.44 -7.40
C SER A 70 7.22 -20.86 -7.79
N LYS A 71 7.72 -21.03 -9.03
CA LYS A 71 8.32 -22.28 -9.47
C LYS A 71 9.63 -22.60 -8.72
N CYS A 72 10.33 -21.57 -8.27
CA CYS A 72 11.52 -21.69 -7.44
C CYS A 72 11.15 -22.10 -6.01
N ALA A 73 11.61 -23.25 -5.56
CA ALA A 73 11.28 -23.79 -4.24
C ALA A 73 11.73 -22.86 -3.09
N ALA A 74 12.90 -22.25 -3.20
CA ALA A 74 13.40 -21.32 -2.19
C ALA A 74 12.54 -20.07 -2.09
N VAL A 75 12.15 -19.46 -3.22
CA VAL A 75 11.26 -18.29 -3.25
C VAL A 75 9.88 -18.65 -2.70
N ARG A 76 9.35 -19.82 -3.06
CA ARG A 76 8.06 -20.28 -2.55
C ARG A 76 8.05 -20.47 -1.04
N ARG A 77 9.10 -21.09 -0.46
CA ARG A 77 9.24 -21.22 0.99
C ARG A 77 9.29 -19.85 1.67
N ALA A 78 10.12 -18.94 1.16
CA ALA A 78 10.21 -17.57 1.69
C ALA A 78 8.87 -16.84 1.64
N GLY A 79 8.07 -17.05 0.61
CA GLY A 79 6.70 -16.49 0.51
C GLY A 79 5.75 -17.08 1.55
N ILE A 80 5.82 -18.37 1.81
CA ILE A 80 5.04 -19.05 2.86
C ILE A 80 5.44 -18.54 4.24
N ASP A 81 6.75 -18.39 4.49
CA ASP A 81 7.27 -17.85 5.75
C ASP A 81 6.82 -16.40 5.95
N ALA A 82 6.85 -15.57 4.90
CA ALA A 82 6.36 -14.20 4.95
C ALA A 82 4.87 -14.12 5.33
N ARG A 83 4.05 -14.99 4.74
CA ARG A 83 2.63 -15.10 5.11
C ARG A 83 2.47 -15.49 6.57
N GLN A 84 3.21 -16.50 7.04
CA GLN A 84 3.14 -16.95 8.43
C GLN A 84 3.51 -15.83 9.40
N VAL A 85 4.56 -15.06 9.11
CA VAL A 85 4.94 -13.90 9.93
C VAL A 85 3.82 -12.86 9.99
N LEU A 86 3.17 -12.57 8.86
CA LEU A 86 2.04 -11.63 8.85
C LEU A 86 0.84 -12.18 9.64
N GLU A 87 0.57 -13.48 9.56
CA GLU A 87 -0.46 -14.15 10.38
C GLU A 87 -0.14 -13.99 11.88
N GLU A 88 1.08 -14.27 12.31
CA GLU A 88 1.52 -14.12 13.71
C GLU A 88 1.43 -12.66 14.20
N LEU A 89 1.79 -11.68 13.35
CA LEU A 89 1.69 -10.26 13.68
C LEU A 89 0.23 -9.81 13.89
N THR A 90 -0.70 -10.40 13.16
CA THR A 90 -2.10 -9.99 13.12
C THR A 90 -3.00 -10.84 14.02
N ASP A 91 -2.54 -11.98 14.51
CA ASP A 91 -3.31 -12.95 15.31
C ASP A 91 -3.93 -12.30 16.57
N ASN A 92 -3.18 -11.45 17.25
CA ASN A 92 -3.64 -10.72 18.43
C ASN A 92 -4.24 -9.32 18.11
N SER A 93 -4.39 -8.98 16.83
CA SER A 93 -4.86 -7.69 16.38
C SER A 93 -5.74 -7.82 15.13
N PRO A 94 -6.93 -8.46 15.26
CA PRO A 94 -7.82 -8.59 14.13
C PRO A 94 -8.36 -7.24 13.65
N GLN A 95 -8.38 -6.21 14.51
CA GLN A 95 -8.77 -4.85 14.19
C GLN A 95 -7.56 -4.04 13.75
N VAL A 96 -7.69 -3.37 12.61
CA VAL A 96 -6.65 -2.52 12.02
C VAL A 96 -7.20 -1.19 11.57
N GLN A 97 -6.31 -0.23 11.37
CA GLN A 97 -6.60 1.05 10.76
C GLN A 97 -5.94 1.11 9.39
N LEU A 98 -6.71 1.52 8.38
CA LEU A 98 -6.23 1.73 7.02
C LEU A 98 -6.10 3.23 6.76
N THR A 99 -4.94 3.65 6.25
CA THR A 99 -4.69 5.04 5.85
C THR A 99 -4.09 5.10 4.45
N ARG A 100 -4.12 6.28 3.83
CA ARG A 100 -3.66 6.52 2.45
C ARG A 100 -4.22 5.48 1.47
N ILE A 101 -5.52 5.29 1.50
CA ILE A 101 -6.22 4.25 0.75
C ILE A 101 -6.41 4.70 -0.69
N SER A 102 -5.88 3.96 -1.63
CA SER A 102 -6.04 4.21 -3.06
C SER A 102 -6.39 2.92 -3.82
N GLY A 103 -6.89 3.06 -5.04
CA GLY A 103 -7.08 1.91 -5.91
C GLY A 103 -5.75 1.25 -6.24
N ASP A 104 -5.77 -0.07 -6.38
CA ASP A 104 -4.66 -0.83 -6.95
C ASP A 104 -4.93 -1.07 -8.45
N LYS A 105 -3.90 -1.53 -9.17
CA LYS A 105 -4.02 -1.91 -10.59
C LYS A 105 -4.99 -3.07 -10.84
N TYR A 106 -5.34 -3.84 -9.82
CA TYR A 106 -6.31 -4.92 -9.91
C TYR A 106 -7.64 -4.49 -9.28
N PHE A 107 -8.73 -4.66 -10.04
CA PHE A 107 -10.08 -4.39 -9.54
C PHE A 107 -10.40 -5.25 -8.30
N GLY A 108 -11.06 -4.66 -7.30
CA GLY A 108 -11.40 -5.33 -6.04
C GLY A 108 -10.27 -5.38 -5.03
N ARG A 109 -9.12 -4.78 -5.33
CA ARG A 109 -8.00 -4.63 -4.40
C ARG A 109 -7.64 -3.15 -4.23
N ILE A 110 -7.38 -2.77 -3.00
CA ILE A 110 -6.89 -1.44 -2.63
C ILE A 110 -5.45 -1.52 -2.15
N LEU A 111 -4.78 -0.40 -2.20
CA LEU A 111 -3.44 -0.16 -1.65
C LEU A 111 -3.58 0.74 -0.44
N ALA A 112 -3.09 0.32 0.73
CA ALA A 112 -3.20 1.10 1.95
C ALA A 112 -2.02 0.87 2.90
N ASP A 113 -1.77 1.84 3.77
CA ASP A 113 -0.97 1.61 4.97
C ASP A 113 -1.85 0.93 6.02
N VAL A 114 -1.26 -0.01 6.74
CA VAL A 114 -1.93 -0.79 7.79
C VAL A 114 -1.26 -0.51 9.12
N THR A 115 -2.08 -0.17 10.11
CA THR A 115 -1.65 -0.03 11.52
C THR A 115 -2.45 -0.98 12.38
N LEU A 116 -1.76 -1.81 13.16
CA LEU A 116 -2.37 -2.76 14.09
C LEU A 116 -2.95 -2.03 15.31
N SER A 117 -3.79 -2.70 16.09
CA SER A 117 -4.43 -2.12 17.28
C SER A 117 -3.44 -1.69 18.36
N ASP A 118 -2.25 -2.27 18.40
CA ASP A 118 -1.15 -1.91 19.31
C ASP A 118 -0.23 -0.81 18.74
N GLY A 119 -0.56 -0.24 17.57
CA GLY A 119 0.19 0.81 16.90
C GLY A 119 1.34 0.33 16.02
N ARG A 120 1.63 -0.98 15.98
CA ARG A 120 2.68 -1.51 15.09
C ARG A 120 2.25 -1.41 13.62
N ASN A 121 3.23 -1.23 12.75
CA ASN A 121 3.06 -1.26 11.30
C ASN A 121 3.69 -2.53 10.74
N PRO A 122 2.89 -3.46 10.17
CA PRO A 122 3.40 -4.72 9.63
C PRO A 122 4.45 -4.53 8.53
N ALA A 123 4.28 -3.51 7.67
CA ALA A 123 5.26 -3.24 6.62
C ALA A 123 6.63 -2.87 7.18
N GLN A 124 6.68 -2.02 8.19
CA GLN A 124 7.93 -1.64 8.85
C GLN A 124 8.59 -2.83 9.54
N TYR A 125 7.80 -3.66 10.21
CA TYR A 125 8.31 -4.88 10.85
C TYR A 125 8.95 -5.82 9.83
N MET A 126 8.22 -6.15 8.76
CA MET A 126 8.68 -7.10 7.74
C MET A 126 9.89 -6.60 6.95
N LEU A 127 9.99 -5.28 6.72
CA LEU A 127 11.19 -4.65 6.16
C LEU A 127 12.39 -4.75 7.11
N GLY A 128 12.18 -4.47 8.40
CA GLY A 128 13.21 -4.52 9.42
C GLY A 128 13.79 -5.91 9.62
N GLU A 129 12.97 -6.95 9.52
CA GLU A 129 13.36 -8.37 9.62
C GLU A 129 13.88 -8.95 8.29
N GLY A 130 13.89 -8.18 7.20
CA GLY A 130 14.33 -8.65 5.90
C GLY A 130 13.39 -9.66 5.22
N ILE A 131 12.15 -9.78 5.70
CA ILE A 131 11.13 -10.69 5.18
C ILE A 131 10.49 -10.12 3.91
N ALA A 132 10.38 -8.80 3.85
CA ALA A 132 9.90 -8.05 2.70
C ALA A 132 10.97 -7.10 2.19
N VAL A 133 10.85 -6.69 0.93
CA VAL A 133 11.66 -5.63 0.33
C VAL A 133 10.81 -4.39 0.10
N ALA A 134 11.45 -3.22 0.07
CA ALA A 134 10.76 -1.97 -0.23
C ALA A 134 10.24 -1.98 -1.68
N TYR A 135 8.99 -1.56 -1.88
CA TYR A 135 8.33 -1.55 -3.17
C TYR A 135 7.35 -0.38 -3.29
N ASP A 136 7.52 0.41 -4.33
CA ASP A 136 6.72 1.62 -4.59
C ASP A 136 5.76 1.50 -5.78
N GLY A 137 5.55 0.29 -6.30
CA GLY A 137 4.65 0.03 -7.42
C GLY A 137 5.32 -0.06 -8.79
N GLY A 138 6.63 0.04 -8.87
CA GLY A 138 7.38 -0.10 -10.11
C GLY A 138 7.53 -1.55 -10.60
N ARG A 139 8.55 -1.81 -11.40
CA ARG A 139 8.88 -3.15 -11.85
C ARG A 139 9.47 -3.96 -10.69
N LYS A 140 8.88 -5.11 -10.38
CA LYS A 140 9.41 -6.01 -9.37
C LYS A 140 10.82 -6.48 -9.74
N PRO A 141 11.82 -6.40 -8.84
CA PRO A 141 13.11 -7.02 -9.06
C PRO A 141 12.93 -8.55 -9.20
N LYS A 142 13.64 -9.14 -10.16
CA LYS A 142 13.64 -10.61 -10.28
C LYS A 142 14.49 -11.16 -9.14
N THR A 143 13.91 -11.97 -8.28
CA THR A 143 14.66 -12.74 -7.29
C THR A 143 15.32 -13.92 -8.02
N PRO A 144 16.65 -14.00 -8.04
CA PRO A 144 17.31 -15.16 -8.61
C PRO A 144 16.92 -16.42 -7.82
N CYS A 145 16.63 -17.50 -8.53
CA CYS A 145 16.41 -18.79 -7.88
C CYS A 145 17.78 -19.38 -7.49
N SER A 146 18.05 -19.47 -6.20
CA SER A 146 19.19 -20.21 -5.68
C SER A 146 18.71 -21.61 -5.27
N ASP A 147 18.62 -22.53 -6.22
CA ASP A 147 18.36 -23.94 -5.94
C ASP A 147 19.66 -24.62 -5.46
N HIS A 148 20.27 -24.08 -4.42
CA HIS A 148 21.37 -24.76 -3.75
C HIS A 148 20.89 -25.08 -2.33
N ASP A 149 20.17 -26.24 -2.23
CA ASP A 149 20.24 -27.24 -1.15
C ASP A 149 19.35 -28.43 -1.50
#